data_f7b9bc19f8954580935e682cee8bdf3e
#
_entry.id   f7b9bc19f8954580935e682cee8bdf3e
#
_cell.length_a   1.000
_cell.length_b   1.000
_cell.length_c   1.000
_cell.angle_alpha   90.00
_cell.angle_beta   90.00
_cell.angle_gamma   90.00
#
_symmetry.space_group_name_H-M   'P 1'
#
loop_
_entity.id
_entity.type
_entity.pdbx_description
1 polymer ?
#
loop_
_entity_poly.entity_id
_entity_poly.type
_entity_poly.pdbx_seq_one_letter_code
_entity_poly.pdbx_strand_id
1 'polypeptide(L)'
;MKSPADMKIIQIEITNACIHKCSNCTRFCGHHQTPFFMSFDDFKKAVDSLKDFQGTVGVMGGEPTLHPQFKEFIAYLKEKRSDTSVFPMFKRPVRDFNTYHSSHLTKLSGRKRGLWSALGNKYYEHFEQIQDTFAYQCINDHRNAGLHQALLITRKELQIPDDEWFSLRDKCWIQNEWSASITPKGCFFCEIAAALDMLFDGPGGWPVDSDWWKRTPEDFKDQLHWCELCSAALPVPSNLGNEEKDIISPVMLKKIMEKGGSYKVLHKDYHLFEPDKYDRKKYSVNHCPEPYLSADDKRVAQDSSSSLFPREIAVCNMANSSSVAERVITVEDAENLKFNDWLLIVLNPTFPTEQVIKNIKTLIFNPGVCYYA
;
A
#
# COMPACT_ATOMS: atom_id res chain seq x y z
N MET A 1 -7.68 -15.14 -11.17
CA MET A 1 -6.95 -13.88 -11.53
C MET A 1 -7.85 -12.95 -12.32
N LYS A 2 -7.57 -11.63 -12.30
CA LYS A 2 -8.32 -10.61 -13.03
C LYS A 2 -7.49 -9.99 -14.15
N SER A 3 -8.16 -9.55 -15.22
CA SER A 3 -7.56 -8.64 -16.20
C SER A 3 -7.12 -7.32 -15.53
N PRO A 4 -6.02 -6.70 -15.92
CA PRO A 4 -5.70 -5.33 -15.50
C PRO A 4 -6.83 -4.32 -15.76
N ALA A 5 -7.68 -4.57 -16.77
CA ALA A 5 -8.87 -3.76 -17.06
C ALA A 5 -9.88 -3.73 -15.91
N ASP A 6 -9.96 -4.81 -15.13
CA ASP A 6 -10.92 -4.97 -14.02
C ASP A 6 -10.30 -4.55 -12.66
N MET A 7 -9.04 -4.12 -12.66
CA MET A 7 -8.38 -3.65 -11.46
C MET A 7 -8.76 -2.21 -11.12
N LYS A 8 -8.72 -1.88 -9.85
CA LYS A 8 -8.96 -0.51 -9.39
C LYS A 8 -7.81 0.44 -9.71
N ILE A 9 -6.60 -0.11 -9.82
CA ILE A 9 -5.36 0.65 -9.94
C ILE A 9 -4.46 0.02 -11.00
N ILE A 10 -3.80 0.88 -11.78
CA ILE A 10 -2.58 0.53 -12.52
C ILE A 10 -1.49 1.52 -12.09
N GLN A 11 -0.33 1.01 -11.70
CA GLN A 11 0.78 1.81 -11.21
C GLN A 11 1.84 2.01 -12.27
N ILE A 12 2.43 3.19 -12.30
CA ILE A 12 3.63 3.50 -13.09
C ILE A 12 4.78 3.67 -12.09
N GLU A 13 5.72 2.73 -12.12
CA GLU A 13 6.90 2.76 -11.26
C GLU A 13 7.98 3.61 -11.89
N ILE A 14 8.09 4.86 -11.42
CA ILE A 14 9.03 5.82 -12.01
C ILE A 14 10.45 5.69 -11.46
N THR A 15 10.61 5.05 -10.30
CA THR A 15 11.92 4.79 -9.68
C THR A 15 11.79 3.72 -8.58
N ASN A 16 12.88 3.04 -8.25
CA ASN A 16 13.01 2.25 -7.02
C ASN A 16 13.96 2.88 -5.99
N ALA A 17 14.43 4.12 -6.23
CA ALA A 17 15.08 4.91 -5.18
C ALA A 17 14.09 5.17 -4.04
N CYS A 18 14.50 4.94 -2.80
CA CYS A 18 13.67 5.17 -1.62
C CYS A 18 14.48 5.68 -0.44
N ILE A 19 13.82 6.45 0.42
CA ILE A 19 14.39 6.92 1.69
C ILE A 19 14.34 5.84 2.77
N HIS A 20 13.50 4.81 2.58
CA HIS A 20 13.32 3.70 3.51
C HIS A 20 13.76 2.36 2.91
N LYS A 21 14.00 1.39 3.78
CA LYS A 21 14.27 -0.01 3.45
C LYS A 21 13.25 -0.90 4.16
N CYS A 22 11.97 -0.58 3.98
CA CYS A 22 10.87 -1.27 4.66
C CYS A 22 11.04 -2.79 4.64
N SER A 23 10.67 -3.45 5.74
CA SER A 23 10.55 -4.91 5.78
C SER A 23 9.61 -5.37 4.68
N ASN A 24 9.98 -6.45 3.99
CA ASN A 24 9.17 -7.09 2.95
C ASN A 24 8.57 -6.10 1.93
N CYS A 25 9.39 -5.14 1.50
CA CYS A 25 8.98 -4.09 0.56
C CYS A 25 8.50 -4.70 -0.75
N THR A 26 7.31 -4.31 -1.22
CA THR A 26 6.73 -4.80 -2.47
C THR A 26 7.53 -4.40 -3.72
N ARG A 27 8.41 -3.41 -3.61
CA ARG A 27 9.33 -2.96 -4.67
C ARG A 27 10.76 -3.41 -4.46
N PHE A 28 11.03 -4.15 -3.39
CA PHE A 28 12.36 -4.66 -3.05
C PHE A 28 13.44 -3.57 -3.01
N CYS A 29 13.11 -2.34 -2.61
CA CYS A 29 14.01 -1.19 -2.66
C CYS A 29 15.34 -1.42 -1.93
N GLY A 30 15.36 -2.20 -0.86
CA GLY A 30 16.57 -2.57 -0.14
C GLY A 30 17.43 -3.64 -0.84
N HIS A 31 16.98 -4.21 -1.97
CA HIS A 31 17.66 -5.27 -2.70
C HIS A 31 18.25 -4.84 -4.03
N HIS A 32 17.97 -3.66 -4.52
CA HIS A 32 18.59 -3.12 -5.73
C HIS A 32 19.96 -2.54 -5.42
N GLN A 33 20.97 -2.86 -6.23
CA GLN A 33 22.32 -2.30 -6.10
C GLN A 33 22.36 -0.85 -6.58
N THR A 34 21.66 -0.57 -7.66
CA THR A 34 21.52 0.77 -8.25
C THR A 34 20.07 1.06 -8.52
N PRO A 35 19.54 2.20 -8.06
CA PRO A 35 18.18 2.57 -8.40
C PRO A 35 18.05 2.93 -9.88
N PHE A 36 16.90 2.62 -10.45
CA PHE A 36 16.53 3.14 -11.76
C PHE A 36 15.73 4.44 -11.63
N PHE A 37 15.75 5.22 -12.70
CA PHE A 37 14.87 6.36 -12.92
C PHE A 37 14.28 6.22 -14.31
N MET A 38 12.95 6.16 -14.41
CA MET A 38 12.24 6.03 -15.69
C MET A 38 12.52 7.28 -16.56
N SER A 39 12.71 7.10 -17.86
CA SER A 39 12.83 8.24 -18.76
C SER A 39 11.48 8.98 -18.88
N PHE A 40 11.53 10.28 -19.20
CA PHE A 40 10.30 11.04 -19.43
C PHE A 40 9.50 10.52 -20.63
N ASP A 41 10.20 10.01 -21.66
CA ASP A 41 9.54 9.44 -22.83
C ASP A 41 8.84 8.12 -22.51
N ASP A 42 9.42 7.26 -21.67
CA ASP A 42 8.75 6.05 -21.21
C ASP A 42 7.56 6.36 -20.30
N PHE A 43 7.68 7.37 -19.46
CA PHE A 43 6.56 7.84 -18.64
C PHE A 43 5.41 8.36 -19.51
N LYS A 44 5.71 9.16 -20.53
CA LYS A 44 4.68 9.62 -21.48
C LYS A 44 3.97 8.45 -22.15
N LYS A 45 4.73 7.47 -22.67
CA LYS A 45 4.14 6.25 -23.26
C LYS A 45 3.25 5.51 -22.27
N ALA A 46 3.69 5.37 -21.00
CA ALA A 46 2.93 4.73 -19.95
C ALA A 46 1.60 5.45 -19.69
N VAL A 47 1.62 6.77 -19.52
CA VAL A 47 0.42 7.60 -19.30
C VAL A 47 -0.53 7.52 -20.50
N ASP A 48 0.00 7.66 -21.72
CA ASP A 48 -0.80 7.65 -22.95
C ASP A 48 -1.45 6.29 -23.21
N SER A 49 -0.76 5.19 -22.86
CA SER A 49 -1.32 3.82 -22.95
C SER A 49 -2.54 3.62 -22.06
N LEU A 50 -2.66 4.40 -20.98
CA LEU A 50 -3.72 4.31 -19.98
C LEU A 50 -4.83 5.37 -20.14
N LYS A 51 -4.83 6.10 -21.28
CA LYS A 51 -5.80 7.20 -21.50
C LYS A 51 -7.26 6.78 -21.30
N ASP A 52 -7.61 5.56 -21.69
CA ASP A 52 -8.98 5.03 -21.64
C ASP A 52 -9.25 4.16 -20.40
N PHE A 53 -8.24 3.90 -19.58
CA PHE A 53 -8.40 3.13 -18.33
C PHE A 53 -9.28 3.90 -17.33
N GLN A 54 -10.32 3.26 -16.81
CA GLN A 54 -11.32 3.89 -15.95
C GLN A 54 -11.00 3.87 -14.45
N GLY A 55 -9.93 3.20 -14.05
CA GLY A 55 -9.46 3.15 -12.66
C GLY A 55 -8.46 4.26 -12.33
N THR A 56 -7.78 4.11 -11.20
CA THR A 56 -6.73 5.02 -10.76
C THR A 56 -5.41 4.71 -11.47
N VAL A 57 -4.82 5.72 -12.09
CA VAL A 57 -3.42 5.66 -12.57
C VAL A 57 -2.52 6.21 -11.47
N GLY A 58 -1.68 5.34 -10.93
CA GLY A 58 -0.83 5.62 -9.79
C GLY A 58 0.61 5.92 -10.19
N VAL A 59 1.18 7.00 -9.65
CA VAL A 59 2.63 7.23 -9.67
C VAL A 59 3.21 6.59 -8.42
N MET A 60 4.07 5.63 -8.62
CA MET A 60 4.68 4.84 -7.56
C MET A 60 6.16 4.56 -7.84
N GLY A 61 6.77 3.91 -6.90
CA GLY A 61 8.14 3.44 -6.98
C GLY A 61 8.64 3.06 -5.59
N GLY A 62 9.90 3.38 -5.29
CA GLY A 62 10.38 3.49 -3.93
C GLY A 62 9.74 4.73 -3.29
N GLU A 63 10.38 5.90 -3.46
CA GLU A 63 9.78 7.19 -3.16
C GLU A 63 9.76 8.04 -4.44
N PRO A 64 8.60 8.20 -5.09
CA PRO A 64 8.50 8.87 -6.39
C PRO A 64 9.03 10.30 -6.40
N THR A 65 8.91 11.01 -5.29
CA THR A 65 9.37 12.41 -5.16
C THR A 65 10.90 12.55 -5.24
N LEU A 66 11.64 11.44 -5.15
CA LEU A 66 13.09 11.42 -5.40
C LEU A 66 13.45 11.43 -6.88
N HIS A 67 12.49 11.22 -7.78
CA HIS A 67 12.76 11.25 -9.21
C HIS A 67 13.17 12.67 -9.65
N PRO A 68 14.30 12.85 -10.34
CA PRO A 68 14.78 14.19 -10.72
C PRO A 68 13.77 15.01 -11.53
N GLN A 69 12.96 14.35 -12.35
CA GLN A 69 11.94 14.96 -13.20
C GLN A 69 10.51 14.78 -12.63
N PHE A 70 10.36 14.62 -11.32
CA PHE A 70 9.05 14.36 -10.72
C PHE A 70 8.01 15.43 -11.09
N LYS A 71 8.41 16.71 -11.09
CA LYS A 71 7.51 17.83 -11.43
C LYS A 71 6.97 17.73 -12.86
N GLU A 72 7.84 17.43 -13.79
CA GLU A 72 7.50 17.29 -15.20
C GLU A 72 6.56 16.08 -15.41
N PHE A 73 6.83 14.98 -14.71
CA PHE A 73 6.00 13.79 -14.77
C PHE A 73 4.57 14.06 -14.32
N ILE A 74 4.41 14.67 -13.15
CA ILE A 74 3.07 14.93 -12.62
C ILE A 74 2.33 16.03 -13.38
N ALA A 75 3.05 16.99 -13.95
CA ALA A 75 2.48 17.99 -14.86
C ALA A 75 1.91 17.34 -16.13
N TYR A 76 2.67 16.43 -16.75
CA TYR A 76 2.20 15.66 -17.91
C TYR A 76 1.00 14.78 -17.58
N LEU A 77 1.07 14.04 -16.47
CA LEU A 77 -0.05 13.22 -16.01
C LEU A 77 -1.33 14.05 -15.81
N LYS A 78 -1.21 15.23 -15.20
CA LYS A 78 -2.32 16.15 -14.98
C LYS A 78 -2.90 16.66 -16.31
N GLU A 79 -2.07 16.98 -17.28
CA GLU A 79 -2.49 17.42 -18.61
C GLU A 79 -3.25 16.33 -19.37
N LYS A 80 -2.70 15.09 -19.38
CA LYS A 80 -3.21 13.99 -20.21
C LYS A 80 -4.36 13.22 -19.59
N ARG A 81 -4.53 13.30 -18.27
CA ARG A 81 -5.55 12.55 -17.57
C ARG A 81 -6.42 13.46 -16.71
N SER A 82 -7.63 13.75 -17.18
CA SER A 82 -8.63 14.46 -16.40
C SER A 82 -9.21 13.56 -15.31
N ASP A 83 -9.27 14.06 -14.10
CA ASP A 83 -10.00 13.44 -12.99
C ASP A 83 -11.35 14.12 -12.81
N THR A 84 -12.33 13.38 -12.32
CA THR A 84 -13.68 13.90 -12.10
C THR A 84 -13.74 14.91 -10.95
N SER A 85 -12.82 14.84 -10.00
CA SER A 85 -12.69 15.82 -8.92
C SER A 85 -11.31 15.71 -8.27
N VAL A 86 -10.60 16.83 -8.18
CA VAL A 86 -9.41 16.95 -7.34
C VAL A 86 -9.82 17.78 -6.13
N PHE A 87 -9.96 17.12 -5.00
CA PHE A 87 -10.04 17.81 -3.71
C PHE A 87 -8.66 17.71 -3.06
N PRO A 88 -7.99 18.83 -2.80
CA PRO A 88 -6.75 18.78 -2.04
C PRO A 88 -6.98 18.00 -0.74
N MET A 89 -6.24 16.93 -0.57
CA MET A 89 -6.38 16.04 0.58
C MET A 89 -6.03 16.77 1.87
N PHE A 90 -5.04 17.65 1.79
CA PHE A 90 -4.59 18.49 2.89
C PHE A 90 -4.51 19.94 2.46
N LYS A 91 -5.04 20.83 3.27
CA LYS A 91 -4.91 22.29 3.08
C LYS A 91 -3.56 22.83 3.56
N ARG A 92 -2.85 22.07 4.38
CA ARG A 92 -1.54 22.44 4.97
C ARG A 92 -0.65 21.21 5.02
N PRO A 93 0.68 21.36 4.95
CA PRO A 93 1.60 20.27 5.18
C PRO A 93 1.38 19.69 6.58
N VAL A 94 1.02 18.41 6.64
CA VAL A 94 0.84 17.66 7.88
C VAL A 94 2.03 16.71 8.00
N ARG A 95 2.74 16.76 9.13
CA ARG A 95 3.90 15.89 9.40
C ARG A 95 3.57 14.75 10.35
N ASP A 96 2.32 14.66 10.77
CA ASP A 96 1.84 13.64 11.68
C ASP A 96 0.56 13.02 11.14
N PHE A 97 0.68 11.81 10.58
CA PHE A 97 -0.38 11.11 9.88
C PHE A 97 -0.77 9.83 10.63
N ASN A 98 -1.10 9.92 11.89
CA ASN A 98 -1.32 8.74 12.73
C ASN A 98 -2.44 7.79 12.29
N THR A 99 -3.22 8.11 11.23
CA THR A 99 -4.46 7.38 11.01
C THR A 99 -4.84 7.17 9.53
N TYR A 100 -3.89 7.29 8.62
CA TYR A 100 -4.22 7.50 7.22
C TYR A 100 -4.52 6.24 6.40
N HIS A 101 -4.13 5.06 6.86
CA HIS A 101 -4.12 3.85 6.03
C HIS A 101 -5.48 3.22 5.75
N SER A 102 -6.43 3.27 6.66
CA SER A 102 -7.67 2.49 6.54
C SER A 102 -8.78 3.15 5.72
N SER A 103 -8.79 4.48 5.64
CA SER A 103 -9.92 5.20 5.01
C SER A 103 -9.83 5.35 3.49
N HIS A 104 -8.70 5.03 2.87
CA HIS A 104 -8.39 5.41 1.49
C HIS A 104 -8.75 4.35 0.46
N LEU A 105 -8.65 3.07 0.80
CA LEU A 105 -8.96 1.96 -0.11
C LEU A 105 -10.42 1.95 -0.55
N THR A 106 -11.32 2.38 0.30
CA THR A 106 -12.74 2.50 -0.03
C THR A 106 -13.05 3.61 -1.03
N LYS A 107 -12.14 4.57 -1.21
CA LYS A 107 -12.30 5.72 -2.12
C LYS A 107 -11.59 5.54 -3.47
N LEU A 108 -11.05 4.37 -3.76
CA LEU A 108 -10.38 4.03 -5.02
C LEU A 108 -11.32 3.82 -6.22
N SER A 109 -12.58 4.16 -6.11
CA SER A 109 -13.53 4.03 -7.22
C SER A 109 -13.37 5.16 -8.23
N GLY A 110 -13.38 4.81 -9.51
CA GLY A 110 -13.41 5.75 -10.64
C GLY A 110 -12.04 6.22 -11.11
N ARG A 111 -12.08 7.05 -12.14
CA ARG A 111 -10.91 7.58 -12.85
C ARG A 111 -10.20 8.62 -12.00
N LYS A 112 -8.99 8.31 -11.52
CA LYS A 112 -8.20 9.19 -10.65
C LYS A 112 -6.72 9.17 -11.03
N ARG A 113 -6.01 10.21 -10.62
CA ARG A 113 -4.56 10.23 -10.48
C ARG A 113 -4.22 9.86 -9.04
N GLY A 114 -3.29 8.92 -8.85
CA GLY A 114 -2.85 8.45 -7.53
C GLY A 114 -1.36 8.67 -7.30
N LEU A 115 -0.98 8.89 -6.03
CA LEU A 115 0.41 8.95 -5.59
C LEU A 115 0.60 8.01 -4.40
N TRP A 116 1.68 7.25 -4.41
CA TRP A 116 2.17 6.50 -3.27
C TRP A 116 3.46 7.13 -2.77
N SER A 117 3.53 7.53 -1.51
CA SER A 117 4.68 8.23 -0.96
C SER A 117 5.00 7.81 0.47
N ALA A 118 6.29 7.76 0.79
CA ALA A 118 6.81 7.53 2.13
C ALA A 118 7.03 8.83 2.93
N LEU A 119 6.49 9.95 2.47
CA LEU A 119 6.53 11.25 3.15
C LEU A 119 7.94 11.79 3.44
N GLY A 120 8.86 11.60 2.51
CA GLY A 120 10.19 12.20 2.58
C GLY A 120 10.16 13.74 2.47
N ASN A 121 11.29 14.39 2.74
CA ASN A 121 11.40 15.85 2.61
C ASN A 121 10.96 16.35 1.23
N LYS A 122 11.25 15.61 0.18
CA LYS A 122 10.85 15.94 -1.21
C LYS A 122 9.34 15.97 -1.41
N TYR A 123 8.57 15.14 -0.70
CA TYR A 123 7.11 15.22 -0.71
C TYR A 123 6.65 16.61 -0.26
N TYR A 124 7.23 17.15 0.81
CA TYR A 124 6.87 18.48 1.33
C TYR A 124 7.38 19.62 0.46
N GLU A 125 8.51 19.45 -0.22
CA GLU A 125 9.00 20.43 -1.23
C GLU A 125 8.05 20.55 -2.43
N HIS A 126 7.34 19.45 -2.77
CA HIS A 126 6.37 19.39 -3.87
C HIS A 126 4.91 19.45 -3.41
N PHE A 127 4.68 19.75 -2.13
CA PHE A 127 3.38 19.57 -1.47
C PHE A 127 2.21 20.18 -2.26
N GLU A 128 2.29 21.46 -2.62
CA GLU A 128 1.21 22.16 -3.32
C GLU A 128 0.89 21.53 -4.67
N GLN A 129 1.91 21.19 -5.44
CA GLN A 129 1.77 20.55 -6.74
C GLN A 129 1.18 19.13 -6.59
N ILE A 130 1.57 18.38 -5.56
CA ILE A 130 1.01 17.07 -5.23
C ILE A 130 -0.49 17.19 -4.92
N GLN A 131 -0.86 18.14 -4.04
CA GLN A 131 -2.26 18.32 -3.65
C GLN A 131 -3.13 18.79 -4.83
N ASP A 132 -2.57 19.56 -5.75
CA ASP A 132 -3.26 20.04 -6.96
C ASP A 132 -3.36 18.95 -8.06
N THR A 133 -2.56 17.90 -7.99
CA THR A 133 -2.49 16.88 -9.03
C THR A 133 -3.24 15.60 -8.66
N PHE A 134 -3.08 15.12 -7.43
CA PHE A 134 -3.51 13.78 -7.04
C PHE A 134 -4.80 13.80 -6.22
N ALA A 135 -5.85 13.19 -6.78
CA ALA A 135 -7.11 12.98 -6.08
C ALA A 135 -7.05 11.82 -5.09
N TYR A 136 -6.07 10.94 -5.24
CA TYR A 136 -5.82 9.82 -4.34
C TYR A 136 -4.35 9.82 -3.90
N GLN A 137 -4.10 9.64 -2.62
CA GLN A 137 -2.75 9.49 -2.07
C GLN A 137 -2.72 8.34 -1.07
N CYS A 138 -1.79 7.41 -1.27
CA CYS A 138 -1.49 6.35 -0.33
C CYS A 138 -0.17 6.69 0.38
N ILE A 139 -0.28 6.93 1.67
CA ILE A 139 0.83 7.42 2.47
C ILE A 139 1.38 6.29 3.33
N ASN A 140 2.67 6.01 3.22
CA ASN A 140 3.39 5.07 4.07
C ASN A 140 4.22 5.84 5.11
N ASP A 141 3.65 6.02 6.29
CA ASP A 141 4.33 6.68 7.40
C ASP A 141 5.05 5.64 8.27
N HIS A 142 6.39 5.62 8.23
CA HIS A 142 7.21 4.71 9.03
C HIS A 142 7.08 4.88 10.54
N ARG A 143 6.54 5.98 11.02
CA ARG A 143 6.25 6.19 12.45
C ARG A 143 5.05 5.35 12.90
N ASN A 144 4.18 4.99 11.98
CA ASN A 144 3.03 4.12 12.20
C ASN A 144 3.00 3.03 11.14
N ALA A 145 4.02 2.16 11.17
CA ALA A 145 4.23 1.14 10.16
C ALA A 145 3.19 0.03 10.27
N GLY A 146 2.63 -0.36 9.12
CA GLY A 146 1.82 -1.56 8.99
C GLY A 146 2.67 -2.84 8.94
N LEU A 147 2.00 -3.97 9.07
CA LEU A 147 2.60 -5.29 8.84
C LEU A 147 2.75 -5.54 7.34
N HIS A 148 3.95 -5.95 6.95
CA HIS A 148 4.28 -6.35 5.59
C HIS A 148 4.55 -7.84 5.53
N GLN A 149 3.78 -8.55 4.73
CA GLN A 149 3.94 -9.98 4.49
C GLN A 149 5.25 -10.27 3.76
N ALA A 150 5.91 -11.38 4.13
CA ALA A 150 7.04 -11.88 3.38
C ALA A 150 6.67 -12.14 1.91
N LEU A 151 7.54 -11.70 1.00
CA LEU A 151 7.36 -11.86 -0.46
C LEU A 151 8.43 -12.73 -1.09
N LEU A 152 9.57 -12.91 -0.42
CA LEU A 152 10.74 -13.63 -0.91
C LEU A 152 10.80 -15.07 -0.33
N ILE A 153 9.70 -15.81 -0.47
CA ILE A 153 9.59 -17.22 -0.11
C ILE A 153 8.95 -17.95 -1.28
N THR A 154 9.55 -19.05 -1.72
CA THR A 154 8.99 -19.81 -2.85
C THR A 154 7.97 -20.83 -2.37
N ARG A 155 6.93 -21.07 -3.18
CA ARG A 155 5.92 -22.07 -2.84
C ARG A 155 6.50 -23.49 -2.73
N LYS A 156 7.55 -23.80 -3.48
CA LYS A 156 8.19 -25.11 -3.47
C LYS A 156 8.84 -25.42 -2.13
N GLU A 157 9.42 -24.42 -1.47
CA GLU A 157 9.97 -24.59 -0.13
C GLU A 157 8.90 -24.84 0.92
N LEU A 158 7.66 -24.40 0.67
CA LEU A 158 6.51 -24.67 1.53
C LEU A 158 5.80 -26.00 1.19
N GLN A 159 6.29 -26.73 0.19
CA GLN A 159 5.74 -28.01 -0.26
C GLN A 159 4.24 -27.93 -0.64
N ILE A 160 3.78 -26.81 -1.16
CA ILE A 160 2.39 -26.61 -1.56
C ILE A 160 2.16 -27.34 -2.90
N PRO A 161 1.20 -28.30 -2.95
CA PRO A 161 0.87 -29.04 -4.17
C PRO A 161 0.36 -28.14 -5.30
N ASP A 162 0.51 -28.57 -6.56
CA ASP A 162 0.14 -27.74 -7.72
C ASP A 162 -1.34 -27.39 -7.77
N ASP A 163 -2.22 -28.32 -7.46
CA ASP A 163 -3.67 -28.10 -7.43
C ASP A 163 -4.09 -27.06 -6.40
N GLU A 164 -3.52 -27.14 -5.21
CA GLU A 164 -3.72 -26.14 -4.19
C GLU A 164 -3.09 -24.80 -4.56
N TRP A 165 -1.86 -24.82 -5.09
CA TRP A 165 -1.15 -23.64 -5.52
C TRP A 165 -1.94 -22.82 -6.52
N PHE A 166 -2.48 -23.45 -7.56
CA PHE A 166 -3.27 -22.73 -8.56
C PHE A 166 -4.48 -22.04 -7.94
N SER A 167 -5.14 -22.70 -6.97
CA SER A 167 -6.26 -22.08 -6.26
C SER A 167 -5.85 -20.87 -5.42
N LEU A 168 -4.69 -20.94 -4.74
CA LEU A 168 -4.16 -19.84 -3.93
C LEU A 168 -3.71 -18.68 -4.81
N ARG A 169 -2.93 -18.99 -5.86
CA ARG A 169 -2.43 -17.99 -6.82
C ARG A 169 -3.56 -17.23 -7.48
N ASP A 170 -4.60 -17.91 -7.91
CA ASP A 170 -5.70 -17.29 -8.64
C ASP A 170 -6.59 -16.44 -7.73
N LYS A 171 -6.46 -16.59 -6.41
CA LYS A 171 -7.07 -15.76 -5.37
C LYS A 171 -6.12 -14.76 -4.74
N CYS A 172 -4.90 -14.59 -5.29
CA CYS A 172 -3.93 -13.63 -4.76
C CYS A 172 -4.53 -12.23 -4.66
N TRP A 173 -4.52 -11.65 -3.47
CA TRP A 173 -5.15 -10.36 -3.22
C TRP A 173 -4.46 -9.21 -3.98
N ILE A 174 -3.14 -9.25 -4.13
CA ILE A 174 -2.42 -8.22 -4.89
C ILE A 174 -2.92 -8.17 -6.33
N GLN A 175 -3.02 -9.33 -6.97
CA GLN A 175 -3.46 -9.42 -8.37
C GLN A 175 -4.96 -9.17 -8.53
N ASN A 176 -5.78 -9.62 -7.57
CA ASN A 176 -7.23 -9.49 -7.69
C ASN A 176 -7.80 -8.17 -7.19
N GLU A 177 -7.12 -7.50 -6.25
CA GLU A 177 -7.71 -6.35 -5.56
C GLU A 177 -6.83 -5.11 -5.61
N TRP A 178 -5.55 -5.26 -5.95
CA TRP A 178 -4.61 -4.16 -5.87
C TRP A 178 -4.23 -3.63 -7.25
N SER A 179 -3.09 -4.06 -7.84
CA SER A 179 -2.60 -3.39 -9.03
C SER A 179 -1.78 -4.24 -10.01
N ALA A 180 -1.92 -3.89 -11.28
CA ALA A 180 -0.94 -4.11 -12.33
C ALA A 180 0.09 -2.97 -12.34
N SER A 181 1.22 -3.15 -13.02
CA SER A 181 2.29 -2.15 -13.03
C SER A 181 2.96 -1.97 -14.38
N ILE A 182 3.48 -0.76 -14.62
CA ILE A 182 4.38 -0.42 -15.72
C ILE A 182 5.74 -0.03 -15.12
N THR A 183 6.81 -0.64 -15.62
CA THR A 183 8.20 -0.30 -15.30
C THR A 183 8.95 0.09 -16.57
N PRO A 184 10.21 0.54 -16.51
CA PRO A 184 11.03 0.73 -17.71
C PRO A 184 11.17 -0.54 -18.58
N LYS A 185 10.91 -1.73 -18.02
CA LYS A 185 10.98 -3.03 -18.72
C LYS A 185 9.64 -3.47 -19.33
N GLY A 186 8.59 -2.65 -19.24
CA GLY A 186 7.28 -2.93 -19.84
C GLY A 186 6.13 -3.06 -18.85
N CYS A 187 5.05 -3.68 -19.31
CA CYS A 187 3.79 -3.81 -18.59
C CYS A 187 3.64 -5.20 -17.97
N PHE A 188 3.12 -5.25 -16.74
CA PHE A 188 2.97 -6.48 -15.98
C PHE A 188 1.56 -6.61 -15.41
N PHE A 189 1.05 -7.84 -15.40
CA PHE A 189 -0.26 -8.16 -14.83
C PHE A 189 -0.33 -7.94 -13.32
N CYS A 190 0.82 -7.86 -12.65
CA CYS A 190 0.94 -7.73 -11.20
C CYS A 190 2.17 -6.89 -10.84
N GLU A 191 2.03 -6.02 -9.86
CA GLU A 191 3.10 -5.15 -9.36
C GLU A 191 4.29 -5.92 -8.77
N ILE A 192 4.05 -7.07 -8.11
CA ILE A 192 5.15 -7.88 -7.57
C ILE A 192 5.90 -8.60 -8.69
N ALA A 193 5.19 -9.06 -9.71
CA ALA A 193 5.85 -9.64 -10.90
C ALA A 193 6.77 -8.61 -11.57
N ALA A 194 6.31 -7.36 -11.70
CA ALA A 194 7.11 -6.25 -12.20
C ALA A 194 8.37 -6.01 -11.36
N ALA A 195 8.19 -5.96 -10.03
CA ALA A 195 9.31 -5.71 -9.11
C ALA A 195 10.32 -6.86 -9.08
N LEU A 196 9.87 -8.13 -9.18
CA LEU A 196 10.76 -9.30 -9.28
C LEU A 196 11.52 -9.32 -10.61
N ASP A 197 10.86 -8.93 -11.71
CA ASP A 197 11.52 -8.80 -13.01
C ASP A 197 12.64 -7.75 -12.96
N MET A 198 12.38 -6.62 -12.35
CA MET A 198 13.39 -5.59 -12.14
C MET A 198 14.53 -6.07 -11.23
N LEU A 199 14.21 -6.79 -10.15
CA LEU A 199 15.20 -7.27 -9.17
C LEU A 199 16.13 -8.34 -9.77
N PHE A 200 15.56 -9.30 -10.49
CA PHE A 200 16.29 -10.45 -11.02
C PHE A 200 16.72 -10.29 -12.47
N ASP A 201 16.59 -9.10 -13.03
CA ASP A 201 16.91 -8.79 -14.42
C ASP A 201 16.23 -9.76 -15.39
N GLY A 202 14.92 -9.89 -15.20
CA GLY A 202 14.08 -10.76 -16.00
C GLY A 202 13.89 -10.27 -17.44
N PRO A 203 13.10 -11.00 -18.26
CA PRO A 203 12.94 -10.71 -19.69
C PRO A 203 12.16 -9.44 -20.00
N GLY A 204 11.55 -8.81 -18.99
CA GLY A 204 10.65 -7.68 -19.16
C GLY A 204 9.19 -8.09 -19.33
N GLY A 205 8.34 -7.07 -19.34
CA GLY A 205 6.89 -7.23 -19.50
C GLY A 205 6.43 -7.09 -20.96
N TRP A 206 5.14 -6.96 -21.12
CA TRP A 206 4.54 -6.67 -22.42
C TRP A 206 4.92 -5.27 -22.90
N PRO A 207 4.93 -5.05 -24.23
CA PRO A 207 5.09 -3.70 -24.77
C PRO A 207 4.06 -2.70 -24.18
N VAL A 208 4.50 -1.47 -23.99
CA VAL A 208 3.62 -0.37 -23.54
C VAL A 208 2.84 0.14 -24.75
N ASP A 209 1.74 -0.51 -25.08
CA ASP A 209 0.78 -0.13 -26.12
C ASP A 209 -0.57 0.25 -25.52
N SER A 210 -1.52 0.72 -26.34
CA SER A 210 -2.82 1.21 -25.89
C SER A 210 -3.74 0.16 -25.28
N ASP A 211 -3.47 -1.12 -25.50
CA ASP A 211 -4.39 -2.22 -25.17
C ASP A 211 -3.78 -3.25 -24.21
N TRP A 212 -2.56 -3.05 -23.76
CA TRP A 212 -1.87 -4.00 -22.90
C TRP A 212 -2.68 -4.34 -21.63
N TRP A 213 -3.37 -3.36 -21.05
CA TRP A 213 -4.17 -3.53 -19.84
C TRP A 213 -5.50 -4.27 -20.05
N LYS A 214 -5.89 -4.51 -21.30
CA LYS A 214 -7.05 -5.34 -21.65
C LYS A 214 -6.74 -6.83 -21.74
N ARG A 215 -5.47 -7.21 -21.52
CA ARG A 215 -5.05 -8.62 -21.52
C ARG A 215 -5.78 -9.40 -20.44
N THR A 216 -6.12 -10.64 -20.76
CA THR A 216 -6.84 -11.55 -19.87
C THR A 216 -5.88 -12.52 -19.17
N PRO A 217 -6.31 -13.26 -18.15
CA PRO A 217 -5.45 -14.24 -17.47
C PRO A 217 -4.81 -15.27 -18.40
N GLU A 218 -5.42 -15.58 -19.53
CA GLU A 218 -4.87 -16.47 -20.56
C GLU A 218 -3.61 -15.90 -21.22
N ASP A 219 -3.45 -14.59 -21.22
CA ASP A 219 -2.29 -13.89 -21.79
C ASP A 219 -1.11 -13.79 -20.81
N PHE A 220 -1.31 -14.11 -19.52
CA PHE A 220 -0.29 -13.92 -18.48
C PHE A 220 0.85 -14.93 -18.52
N LYS A 221 0.77 -15.93 -19.35
CA LYS A 221 1.60 -17.16 -19.41
C LYS A 221 3.08 -16.93 -19.06
N ASP A 222 3.72 -16.04 -19.79
CA ASP A 222 5.16 -15.81 -19.66
C ASP A 222 5.54 -15.08 -18.37
N GLN A 223 4.60 -14.34 -17.74
CA GLN A 223 4.83 -13.62 -16.52
C GLN A 223 4.47 -14.43 -15.26
N LEU A 224 3.70 -15.51 -15.38
CA LEU A 224 3.26 -16.33 -14.25
C LEU A 224 4.40 -17.02 -13.50
N HIS A 225 5.57 -17.17 -14.14
CA HIS A 225 6.75 -17.73 -13.47
C HIS A 225 7.20 -16.90 -12.27
N TRP A 226 6.90 -15.59 -12.24
CA TRP A 226 7.20 -14.74 -11.07
C TRP A 226 6.35 -15.12 -9.86
N CYS A 227 5.16 -15.67 -10.07
CA CYS A 227 4.33 -16.16 -8.96
C CYS A 227 4.98 -17.35 -8.22
N GLU A 228 5.80 -18.17 -8.92
CA GLU A 228 6.53 -19.28 -8.29
C GLU A 228 7.61 -18.82 -7.30
N LEU A 229 8.06 -17.56 -7.44
CA LEU A 229 9.07 -16.92 -6.58
C LEU A 229 8.48 -15.97 -5.55
N CYS A 230 7.15 -15.82 -5.54
CA CYS A 230 6.44 -14.84 -4.73
C CYS A 230 5.53 -15.53 -3.71
N SER A 231 5.57 -15.09 -2.47
CA SER A 231 4.70 -15.60 -1.41
C SER A 231 3.47 -14.73 -1.09
N ALA A 232 3.13 -13.76 -1.93
CA ALA A 232 1.97 -12.90 -1.68
C ALA A 232 0.63 -13.65 -1.59
N ALA A 233 0.50 -14.80 -2.27
CA ALA A 233 -0.67 -15.66 -2.23
C ALA A 233 -0.62 -16.72 -1.11
N LEU A 234 0.44 -16.76 -0.33
CA LEU A 234 0.73 -17.84 0.60
C LEU A 234 0.55 -17.40 2.06
N PRO A 235 0.18 -18.33 2.95
CA PRO A 235 0.10 -18.06 4.39
C PRO A 235 1.52 -18.06 4.99
N VAL A 236 2.18 -16.92 5.03
CA VAL A 236 3.55 -16.74 5.50
C VAL A 236 3.64 -15.62 6.54
N PRO A 237 4.73 -15.55 7.32
CA PRO A 237 4.92 -14.52 8.33
C PRO A 237 5.02 -13.10 7.76
N SER A 238 4.87 -12.12 8.65
CA SER A 238 4.98 -10.70 8.37
C SER A 238 5.89 -10.01 9.39
N ASN A 239 6.47 -8.87 8.99
CA ASN A 239 7.21 -7.96 9.87
C ASN A 239 6.59 -6.57 9.82
N LEU A 240 6.78 -5.77 10.87
CA LEU A 240 6.48 -4.34 10.79
C LEU A 240 7.37 -3.67 9.73
N GLY A 241 6.80 -2.81 8.92
CA GLY A 241 7.52 -2.16 7.82
C GLY A 241 8.78 -1.41 8.27
N ASN A 242 8.75 -0.82 9.47
CA ASN A 242 9.86 -0.05 10.05
C ASN A 242 10.93 -0.88 10.78
N GLU A 243 10.78 -2.21 10.87
CA GLU A 243 11.86 -3.07 11.35
C GLU A 243 13.01 -3.18 10.34
N GLU A 244 12.74 -2.86 9.09
CA GLU A 244 13.69 -2.87 7.97
C GLU A 244 14.35 -4.24 7.70
N LYS A 245 13.79 -5.32 8.23
CA LYS A 245 14.27 -6.69 8.03
C LYS A 245 13.27 -7.51 7.21
N ASP A 246 13.76 -8.09 6.12
CA ASP A 246 12.96 -8.97 5.30
C ASP A 246 12.97 -10.40 5.82
N ILE A 247 11.92 -11.14 5.52
CA ILE A 247 11.89 -12.59 5.71
C ILE A 247 12.19 -13.22 4.36
N ILE A 248 13.33 -13.94 4.26
CA ILE A 248 13.86 -14.46 3.00
C ILE A 248 14.09 -15.95 3.12
N SER A 249 13.60 -16.73 2.16
CA SER A 249 13.86 -18.18 2.11
C SER A 249 15.26 -18.50 1.59
N PRO A 250 15.80 -19.70 1.89
CA PRO A 250 17.10 -20.13 1.39
C PRO A 250 17.26 -20.04 -0.13
N VAL A 251 16.21 -20.41 -0.87
CA VAL A 251 16.23 -20.33 -2.36
C VAL A 251 16.32 -18.88 -2.82
N MET A 252 15.53 -17.99 -2.24
CA MET A 252 15.52 -16.57 -2.63
C MET A 252 16.80 -15.87 -2.18
N LEU A 253 17.33 -16.20 -1.01
CA LEU A 253 18.61 -15.69 -0.54
C LEU A 253 19.75 -16.07 -1.51
N LYS A 254 19.78 -17.34 -1.93
CA LYS A 254 20.76 -17.81 -2.93
C LYS A 254 20.65 -17.03 -4.22
N LYS A 255 19.42 -16.83 -4.77
CA LYS A 255 19.20 -16.05 -5.98
C LYS A 255 19.70 -14.60 -5.86
N ILE A 256 19.48 -13.94 -4.72
CA ILE A 256 19.98 -12.58 -4.49
C ILE A 256 21.53 -12.59 -4.43
N MET A 257 22.12 -13.58 -3.78
CA MET A 257 23.58 -13.69 -3.70
C MET A 257 24.21 -13.97 -5.08
N GLU A 258 23.59 -14.76 -5.93
CA GLU A 258 24.05 -15.03 -7.29
C GLU A 258 24.05 -13.77 -8.19
N LYS A 259 23.23 -12.78 -7.83
CA LYS A 259 23.22 -11.44 -8.47
C LYS A 259 24.24 -10.46 -7.86
N GLY A 260 25.12 -10.93 -7.01
CA GLY A 260 26.12 -10.10 -6.32
C GLY A 260 25.68 -9.59 -4.96
N GLY A 261 24.60 -10.14 -4.40
CA GLY A 261 24.03 -9.71 -3.13
C GLY A 261 23.19 -8.42 -3.24
N SER A 262 22.76 -7.95 -2.11
CA SER A 262 22.03 -6.69 -1.98
C SER A 262 22.41 -5.98 -0.69
N TYR A 263 22.06 -4.70 -0.55
CA TYR A 263 22.33 -3.97 0.69
C TYR A 263 21.83 -4.75 1.92
N LYS A 264 20.55 -5.12 1.95
CA LYS A 264 19.96 -5.85 3.08
C LYS A 264 20.64 -7.18 3.36
N VAL A 265 20.95 -7.94 2.33
CA VAL A 265 21.62 -9.25 2.48
C VAL A 265 23.04 -9.09 3.00
N LEU A 266 23.81 -8.16 2.46
CA LEU A 266 25.19 -7.88 2.88
C LEU A 266 25.28 -7.35 4.31
N HIS A 267 24.27 -6.58 4.77
CA HIS A 267 24.19 -6.05 6.15
C HIS A 267 23.44 -6.97 7.10
N LYS A 268 22.98 -8.13 6.64
CA LYS A 268 22.18 -9.09 7.42
C LYS A 268 20.86 -8.52 7.96
N ASP A 269 20.25 -7.59 7.20
CA ASP A 269 18.95 -7.00 7.50
C ASP A 269 17.82 -7.93 7.00
N TYR A 270 17.87 -9.19 7.42
CA TYR A 270 16.84 -10.19 7.11
C TYR A 270 16.78 -11.27 8.18
N HIS A 271 15.64 -11.92 8.24
CA HIS A 271 15.41 -13.19 8.93
C HIS A 271 15.41 -14.31 7.90
N LEU A 272 16.23 -15.32 8.10
CA LEU A 272 16.19 -16.50 7.25
C LEU A 272 14.94 -17.30 7.58
N PHE A 273 14.09 -17.49 6.60
CA PHE A 273 12.94 -18.37 6.72
C PHE A 273 13.41 -19.83 6.77
N GLU A 274 12.87 -20.59 7.73
CA GLU A 274 13.21 -21.99 7.95
C GLU A 274 12.05 -22.88 7.49
N PRO A 275 12.08 -23.44 6.26
CA PRO A 275 10.97 -24.24 5.71
C PRO A 275 10.61 -25.45 6.58
N ASP A 276 11.61 -26.08 7.20
CA ASP A 276 11.41 -27.27 8.06
C ASP A 276 10.66 -26.96 9.37
N LYS A 277 10.65 -25.70 9.80
CA LYS A 277 9.93 -25.24 10.98
C LYS A 277 8.61 -24.55 10.63
N TYR A 278 8.27 -24.50 9.37
CA TYR A 278 7.06 -23.83 8.91
C TYR A 278 5.82 -24.58 9.34
N ASP A 279 4.98 -23.89 10.08
CA ASP A 279 3.64 -24.37 10.44
C ASP A 279 2.60 -23.47 9.78
N ARG A 280 2.01 -23.97 8.70
CA ARG A 280 1.01 -23.27 7.91
C ARG A 280 -0.19 -22.78 8.74
N LYS A 281 -0.55 -23.50 9.80
CA LYS A 281 -1.72 -23.17 10.63
C LYS A 281 -1.53 -21.87 11.42
N LYS A 282 -0.29 -21.43 11.58
CA LYS A 282 0.02 -20.16 12.27
C LYS A 282 -0.25 -18.92 11.41
N TYR A 283 -0.40 -19.10 10.11
CA TYR A 283 -0.51 -17.97 9.20
C TYR A 283 -1.77 -18.06 8.36
N SER A 284 -2.28 -16.92 7.96
CA SER A 284 -3.40 -16.83 7.04
C SER A 284 -2.96 -16.14 5.76
N VAL A 285 -3.60 -16.46 4.65
CA VAL A 285 -3.46 -15.66 3.43
C VAL A 285 -4.09 -14.31 3.69
N ASN A 286 -3.35 -13.25 3.42
CA ASN A 286 -3.81 -11.90 3.67
C ASN A 286 -4.73 -11.40 2.57
N HIS A 287 -5.63 -10.52 2.94
CA HIS A 287 -6.50 -9.80 2.03
C HIS A 287 -6.32 -8.29 2.31
N CYS A 288 -6.16 -7.51 1.26
CA CYS A 288 -6.23 -6.06 1.36
C CYS A 288 -7.68 -5.66 1.71
N PRO A 289 -7.92 -4.73 2.65
CA PRO A 289 -7.00 -3.83 3.32
C PRO A 289 -6.55 -4.29 4.73
N GLU A 290 -6.84 -5.50 5.11
CA GLU A 290 -6.48 -5.96 6.46
C GLU A 290 -4.97 -6.01 6.65
N PRO A 291 -4.46 -5.63 7.83
CA PRO A 291 -3.05 -5.78 8.16
C PRO A 291 -2.66 -7.27 8.09
N TYR A 292 -1.41 -7.51 7.74
CA TYR A 292 -0.86 -8.86 7.58
C TYR A 292 -0.63 -9.51 8.95
N LEU A 293 -1.68 -10.08 9.52
CA LEU A 293 -1.64 -10.70 10.84
C LEU A 293 -1.40 -12.22 10.73
N SER A 294 -0.67 -12.77 11.68
CA SER A 294 -0.64 -14.22 11.88
C SER A 294 -2.03 -14.74 12.28
N ALA A 295 -2.25 -16.06 12.18
CA ALA A 295 -3.50 -16.63 12.64
C ALA A 295 -3.72 -16.43 14.15
N ASP A 296 -2.62 -16.35 14.94
CA ASP A 296 -2.68 -16.05 16.36
C ASP A 296 -3.02 -14.58 16.61
N ASP A 297 -2.42 -13.66 15.86
CA ASP A 297 -2.78 -12.24 15.92
C ASP A 297 -4.23 -12.00 15.50
N LYS A 298 -4.73 -12.72 14.48
CA LYS A 298 -6.13 -12.65 14.07
C LYS A 298 -7.07 -13.23 15.13
N ARG A 299 -6.67 -14.25 15.89
CA ARG A 299 -7.45 -14.75 17.03
C ARG A 299 -7.52 -13.71 18.13
N VAL A 300 -6.40 -13.10 18.49
CA VAL A 300 -6.37 -11.98 19.43
C VAL A 300 -7.22 -10.82 18.92
N ALA A 301 -7.12 -10.49 17.64
CA ALA A 301 -7.97 -9.47 17.02
C ALA A 301 -9.45 -9.88 16.97
N GLN A 302 -9.78 -11.17 16.77
CA GLN A 302 -11.16 -11.67 16.79
C GLN A 302 -11.72 -11.79 18.20
N ASP A 303 -10.92 -12.20 19.18
CA ASP A 303 -11.30 -12.19 20.59
C ASP A 303 -11.43 -10.76 21.14
N SER A 304 -10.66 -9.82 20.58
CA SER A 304 -10.80 -8.39 20.82
C SER A 304 -11.83 -7.72 19.86
N SER A 305 -12.20 -8.35 18.74
CA SER A 305 -13.14 -7.78 17.75
C SER A 305 -14.59 -7.69 18.23
N SER A 306 -14.97 -8.47 19.23
CA SER A 306 -16.15 -8.14 20.04
C SER A 306 -15.98 -6.82 20.81
N SER A 307 -14.76 -6.28 20.88
CA SER A 307 -14.38 -5.05 21.56
C SER A 307 -13.68 -4.02 20.66
N LEU A 308 -13.30 -4.33 19.41
CA LEU A 308 -12.58 -3.44 18.49
C LEU A 308 -13.50 -2.54 17.63
N PHE A 309 -14.80 -2.85 17.56
CA PHE A 309 -15.75 -1.85 17.11
C PHE A 309 -16.05 -0.95 18.30
N PRO A 310 -15.79 0.35 18.17
CA PRO A 310 -16.14 1.29 19.23
C PRO A 310 -17.63 1.17 19.50
N ARG A 311 -17.97 0.70 20.69
CA ARG A 311 -19.36 0.67 21.14
C ARG A 311 -19.85 2.05 21.59
N GLU A 312 -18.92 2.96 21.75
CA GLU A 312 -19.17 4.29 22.29
C GLU A 312 -18.50 5.35 21.43
N ILE A 313 -19.21 6.42 21.17
CA ILE A 313 -18.75 7.57 20.43
C ILE A 313 -18.89 8.77 21.34
N ALA A 314 -17.78 9.46 21.62
CA ALA A 314 -17.83 10.74 22.31
C ALA A 314 -18.23 11.83 21.32
N VAL A 315 -19.26 12.55 21.66
CA VAL A 315 -19.80 13.64 20.85
C VAL A 315 -19.54 14.96 21.57
N CYS A 316 -18.80 15.84 20.94
CA CYS A 316 -18.47 17.16 21.47
C CYS A 316 -19.16 18.24 20.65
N ASN A 317 -19.92 19.13 21.30
CA ASN A 317 -20.53 20.27 20.62
C ASN A 317 -19.50 21.38 20.41
N MET A 318 -19.21 21.70 19.15
CA MET A 318 -18.23 22.70 18.73
C MET A 318 -18.78 24.14 18.72
N ALA A 319 -20.10 24.31 18.81
CA ALA A 319 -20.74 25.64 18.73
C ALA A 319 -20.61 26.47 20.01
N ASN A 320 -20.29 25.85 21.15
CA ASN A 320 -20.13 26.54 22.44
C ASN A 320 -18.72 26.34 23.01
N SER A 321 -17.83 27.29 22.77
CA SER A 321 -16.43 27.25 23.21
C SER A 321 -16.23 27.26 24.73
N SER A 322 -17.29 27.35 25.52
CA SER A 322 -17.22 27.44 27.00
C SER A 322 -17.77 26.24 27.77
N SER A 323 -18.44 25.29 27.09
CA SER A 323 -18.89 24.06 27.73
C SER A 323 -18.91 22.91 26.73
N VAL A 324 -17.92 22.07 26.81
CA VAL A 324 -17.95 20.78 26.13
C VAL A 324 -18.99 19.91 26.84
N ALA A 325 -20.18 19.79 26.27
CA ALA A 325 -21.18 18.85 26.76
C ALA A 325 -20.71 17.44 26.33
N GLU A 326 -20.09 16.74 27.25
CA GLU A 326 -19.63 15.39 27.07
C GLU A 326 -20.83 14.46 27.07
N ARG A 327 -21.14 13.90 25.90
CA ARG A 327 -22.15 12.86 25.76
C ARG A 327 -21.51 11.67 25.07
N VAL A 328 -21.55 10.54 25.74
CA VAL A 328 -21.21 9.24 25.12
C VAL A 328 -22.49 8.66 24.57
N ILE A 329 -22.47 8.28 23.29
CA ILE A 329 -23.62 7.72 22.59
C ILE A 329 -23.21 6.43 21.88
N THR A 330 -24.16 5.62 21.50
CA THR A 330 -23.92 4.44 20.65
C THR A 330 -23.67 4.85 19.21
N VAL A 331 -23.10 3.93 18.41
CA VAL A 331 -22.88 4.16 16.96
C VAL A 331 -24.20 4.43 16.24
N GLU A 332 -25.27 3.71 16.64
CA GLU A 332 -26.61 3.86 16.06
C GLU A 332 -27.23 5.24 16.37
N ASP A 333 -26.96 5.79 17.54
CA ASP A 333 -27.43 7.14 17.89
C ASP A 333 -26.68 8.23 17.11
N ALA A 334 -25.41 7.97 16.73
CA ALA A 334 -24.59 8.92 16.00
C ALA A 334 -25.06 9.16 14.56
N GLU A 335 -25.69 8.18 13.92
CA GLU A 335 -26.24 8.31 12.56
C GLU A 335 -27.35 9.37 12.45
N ASN A 336 -27.98 9.69 13.57
CA ASN A 336 -29.06 10.66 13.65
C ASN A 336 -28.61 12.10 13.96
N LEU A 337 -27.29 12.34 14.14
CA LEU A 337 -26.76 13.66 14.43
C LEU A 337 -26.54 14.48 13.15
N LYS A 338 -26.93 15.77 13.20
CA LYS A 338 -26.61 16.71 12.13
C LYS A 338 -25.15 17.15 12.25
N PHE A 339 -24.34 16.76 11.29
CA PHE A 339 -22.87 16.83 11.31
C PHE A 339 -22.23 18.22 11.37
N ASN A 340 -22.95 19.33 11.22
CA ASN A 340 -22.33 20.65 11.11
C ASN A 340 -21.83 21.24 12.42
N ASP A 341 -22.29 20.73 13.55
CA ASP A 341 -22.02 21.31 14.87
C ASP A 341 -21.33 20.36 15.84
N TRP A 342 -20.98 19.15 15.41
CA TRP A 342 -20.50 18.09 16.29
C TRP A 342 -19.17 17.50 15.81
N LEU A 343 -18.26 17.27 16.77
CA LEU A 343 -17.06 16.46 16.58
C LEU A 343 -17.35 15.04 17.04
N LEU A 344 -17.21 14.09 16.15
CA LEU A 344 -17.38 12.66 16.43
C LEU A 344 -16.03 12.05 16.74
N ILE A 345 -15.84 11.50 17.94
CA ILE A 345 -14.64 10.80 18.35
C ILE A 345 -14.99 9.35 18.62
N VAL A 346 -14.40 8.49 17.84
CA VAL A 346 -14.57 7.05 18.01
C VAL A 346 -13.58 6.57 19.06
N LEU A 347 -14.09 6.05 20.18
CA LEU A 347 -13.26 5.62 21.31
C LEU A 347 -12.81 4.17 21.09
N ASN A 348 -11.50 3.94 21.18
CA ASN A 348 -10.98 2.58 21.26
C ASN A 348 -11.29 1.99 22.64
N PRO A 349 -11.89 0.80 22.72
CA PRO A 349 -12.28 0.18 23.99
C PRO A 349 -11.09 -0.15 24.92
N THR A 350 -9.86 -0.08 24.43
CA THR A 350 -8.65 -0.27 25.25
C THR A 350 -8.24 0.97 26.04
N PHE A 351 -8.80 2.17 25.74
CA PHE A 351 -8.50 3.39 26.47
C PHE A 351 -9.64 3.74 27.44
N PRO A 352 -9.33 4.10 28.70
CA PRO A 352 -10.35 4.61 29.60
C PRO A 352 -11.00 5.88 29.04
N THR A 353 -12.32 5.88 28.90
CA THR A 353 -13.11 7.01 28.37
C THR A 353 -12.75 8.34 29.02
N GLU A 354 -12.54 8.35 30.34
CA GLU A 354 -12.14 9.55 31.10
C GLU A 354 -10.78 10.12 30.66
N GLN A 355 -9.81 9.27 30.33
CA GLN A 355 -8.49 9.74 29.88
C GLN A 355 -8.57 10.36 28.48
N VAL A 356 -9.38 9.79 27.60
CA VAL A 356 -9.63 10.32 26.24
C VAL A 356 -10.31 11.68 26.35
N ILE A 357 -11.36 11.80 27.16
CA ILE A 357 -12.08 13.05 27.41
C ILE A 357 -11.14 14.13 27.99
N LYS A 358 -10.27 13.76 28.91
CA LYS A 358 -9.28 14.68 29.48
C LYS A 358 -8.28 15.17 28.42
N ASN A 359 -7.84 14.32 27.52
CA ASN A 359 -6.92 14.68 26.44
C ASN A 359 -7.61 15.58 25.40
N ILE A 360 -8.87 15.33 25.09
CA ILE A 360 -9.68 16.16 24.18
C ILE A 360 -9.78 17.60 24.66
N LYS A 361 -9.96 17.82 25.94
CA LYS A 361 -10.05 19.18 26.56
C LYS A 361 -8.79 20.02 26.35
N THR A 362 -7.65 19.39 26.03
CA THR A 362 -6.35 20.06 25.81
C THR A 362 -5.99 20.26 24.35
N LEU A 363 -6.77 19.71 23.42
CA LEU A 363 -6.48 19.80 21.97
C LEU A 363 -7.09 21.06 21.35
N ILE A 364 -6.28 21.78 20.57
CA ILE A 364 -6.76 22.87 19.70
C ILE A 364 -7.21 22.24 18.39
N PHE A 365 -8.51 22.19 18.15
CA PHE A 365 -9.09 21.55 16.96
C PHE A 365 -9.07 22.47 15.74
N ASN A 366 -8.73 21.88 14.58
CA ASN A 366 -9.04 22.46 13.28
C ASN A 366 -10.38 21.86 12.78
N PRO A 367 -11.37 22.69 12.44
CA PRO A 367 -12.64 22.19 11.92
C PRO A 367 -12.42 21.35 10.63
N GLY A 368 -13.00 20.18 10.56
CA GLY A 368 -12.98 19.31 9.40
C GLY A 368 -11.94 18.18 9.40
N VAL A 369 -11.25 17.93 10.49
CA VAL A 369 -10.31 16.80 10.66
C VAL A 369 -10.94 15.76 11.59
N CYS A 370 -11.04 14.50 11.11
CA CYS A 370 -11.39 13.35 11.95
C CYS A 370 -10.13 12.79 12.59
N TYR A 371 -10.13 12.65 13.90
CA TYR A 371 -9.09 11.94 14.65
C TYR A 371 -9.65 10.59 15.11
N TYR A 372 -8.85 9.52 14.92
CA TYR A 372 -9.09 8.23 15.56
C TYR A 372 -8.11 8.11 16.74
N ALA A 373 -8.62 7.80 17.90
CA ALA A 373 -7.81 7.49 19.08
C ALA A 373 -7.73 5.98 19.29
#